data_6233d13d8737e71a23ec478612324d68
#
_entry.id   6233d13d8737e71a23ec478612324d68
#
_cell.length_a   1.000
_cell.length_b   1.000
_cell.length_c   1.000
_cell.angle_alpha   90.00
_cell.angle_beta   90.00
_cell.angle_gamma   90.00
#
_symmetry.space_group_name_H-M   'P 1'
#
loop_
_entity.id
_entity.type
_entity.pdbx_description
1 polymer ?
#
loop_
_entity_poly.entity_id
_entity_poly.type
_entity_poly.pdbx_seq_one_letter_code
_entity_poly.pdbx_strand_id
1 'polypeptide(L)'
;MGKAFHTAHRWELDWEDDVDVLSLRDGVQVKVFYSDPEAGVADMLIKFPPGYVEPEHAHHSSHSIVVLEGVQIVKGVPLHPGDYVWASGPEPHGPYEYPEGCVVFASFRGLSSQHRYAGSPAGEI
;
A
#
# COMPACT_ATOMS: atom_id res chain seq x y z
N MET A 1 25.94 14.03 5.45
CA MET A 1 25.40 13.64 6.77
C MET A 1 23.90 13.56 6.71
N GLY A 2 23.33 12.41 7.02
CA GLY A 2 21.90 12.23 7.03
C GLY A 2 21.23 12.88 8.22
N LYS A 3 19.92 13.06 8.14
CA LYS A 3 19.11 13.55 9.24
C LYS A 3 18.84 12.40 10.21
N ALA A 4 18.74 12.70 11.51
CA ALA A 4 18.38 11.72 12.51
C ALA A 4 16.92 11.28 12.40
N PHE A 5 16.06 12.08 11.78
CA PHE A 5 14.65 11.79 11.63
C PHE A 5 14.08 12.50 10.40
N HIS A 6 12.88 12.06 10.02
CA HIS A 6 12.13 12.61 8.91
C HIS A 6 10.67 12.76 9.33
N THR A 7 10.05 13.85 8.99
CA THR A 7 8.63 14.10 9.30
C THR A 7 7.88 14.45 8.03
N ALA A 8 6.58 14.15 8.02
CA ALA A 8 5.70 14.52 6.93
C ALA A 8 4.32 14.87 7.47
N HIS A 9 3.67 15.83 6.82
CA HIS A 9 2.30 16.22 7.12
C HIS A 9 1.43 15.79 5.94
N ARG A 10 0.52 14.85 6.17
CA ARG A 10 -0.22 14.25 5.04
C ARG A 10 -1.02 15.26 4.23
N TRP A 11 -1.47 16.34 4.86
CA TRP A 11 -2.26 17.35 4.17
C TRP A 11 -1.43 18.28 3.29
N GLU A 12 -0.10 18.21 3.40
CA GLU A 12 0.82 18.98 2.57
C GLU A 12 1.32 18.19 1.36
N LEU A 13 0.99 16.90 1.29
CA LEU A 13 1.36 16.05 0.16
C LEU A 13 0.17 15.91 -0.79
N ASP A 14 0.47 15.86 -2.09
CA ASP A 14 -0.56 15.62 -3.10
C ASP A 14 -0.76 14.13 -3.31
N TRP A 15 -1.99 13.73 -3.65
CA TRP A 15 -2.25 12.39 -4.11
C TRP A 15 -1.63 12.19 -5.50
N GLU A 16 -0.92 11.08 -5.67
CA GLU A 16 -0.26 10.74 -6.92
C GLU A 16 -0.79 9.42 -7.44
N ASP A 17 -1.01 9.33 -8.74
CA ASP A 17 -1.47 8.11 -9.39
C ASP A 17 -0.34 7.39 -10.14
N ASP A 18 0.88 7.89 -10.07
CA ASP A 18 2.07 7.30 -10.69
C ASP A 18 3.26 7.53 -9.78
N VAL A 19 3.82 6.45 -9.26
CA VAL A 19 5.00 6.52 -8.38
C VAL A 19 6.00 5.43 -8.76
N ASP A 20 7.27 5.70 -8.50
CA ASP A 20 8.35 4.77 -8.86
C ASP A 20 8.38 3.50 -8.03
N VAL A 21 7.93 3.59 -6.78
CA VAL A 21 8.09 2.49 -5.83
C VAL A 21 7.07 1.38 -5.98
N LEU A 22 5.95 1.65 -6.64
CA LEU A 22 4.83 0.73 -6.66
C LEU A 22 4.04 0.86 -7.94
N SER A 23 3.57 -0.27 -8.46
CA SER A 23 2.67 -0.28 -9.61
C SER A 23 1.24 -0.11 -9.12
N LEU A 24 0.57 0.93 -9.60
CA LEU A 24 -0.78 1.27 -9.15
C LEU A 24 -1.81 0.94 -10.21
N ARG A 25 -2.97 0.43 -9.78
CA ARG A 25 -4.13 0.24 -10.65
C ARG A 25 -4.87 1.57 -10.82
N ASP A 26 -5.67 1.64 -11.86
CA ASP A 26 -6.48 2.82 -12.14
C ASP A 26 -7.36 3.20 -10.95
N GLY A 27 -7.32 4.46 -10.59
CA GLY A 27 -8.11 5.01 -9.50
C GLY A 27 -7.44 4.93 -8.13
N VAL A 28 -6.39 4.15 -7.99
CA VAL A 28 -5.63 4.08 -6.74
C VAL A 28 -4.60 5.20 -6.73
N GLN A 29 -4.52 5.91 -5.62
CA GLN A 29 -3.59 7.03 -5.45
C GLN A 29 -2.80 6.87 -4.17
N VAL A 30 -1.60 7.45 -4.13
CA VAL A 30 -0.72 7.35 -2.95
C VAL A 30 -0.12 8.70 -2.58
N LYS A 31 0.27 8.80 -1.31
CA LYS A 31 1.15 9.84 -0.80
C LYS A 31 2.33 9.13 -0.16
N VAL A 32 3.52 9.27 -0.71
CA VAL A 32 4.70 8.59 -0.19
C VAL A 32 5.31 9.44 0.91
N PHE A 33 5.39 8.88 2.12
CA PHE A 33 6.02 9.56 3.26
C PHE A 33 7.53 9.36 3.26
N TYR A 34 7.96 8.15 2.95
CA TYR A 34 9.37 7.78 2.99
C TYR A 34 9.60 6.56 2.11
N SER A 35 10.71 6.55 1.40
CA SER A 35 11.12 5.37 0.67
C SER A 35 12.64 5.27 0.67
N ASP A 36 13.12 4.04 0.75
CA ASP A 36 14.53 3.71 0.64
C ASP A 36 14.64 2.49 -0.27
N PRO A 37 14.90 2.71 -1.57
CA PRO A 37 14.97 1.61 -2.52
C PRO A 37 16.08 0.59 -2.22
N GLU A 38 17.18 1.03 -1.64
CA GLU A 38 18.27 0.11 -1.29
C GLU A 38 17.89 -0.80 -0.13
N ALA A 39 17.18 -0.27 0.86
CA ALA A 39 16.70 -1.05 1.98
C ALA A 39 15.42 -1.81 1.66
N GLY A 40 14.78 -1.49 0.55
CA GLY A 40 13.53 -2.13 0.14
C GLY A 40 12.34 -1.76 0.99
N VAL A 41 12.31 -0.53 1.53
CA VAL A 41 11.21 -0.07 2.38
C VAL A 41 10.51 1.12 1.78
N ALA A 42 9.21 1.20 2.02
CA ALA A 42 8.42 2.39 1.68
C ALA A 42 7.23 2.50 2.62
N ASP A 43 6.99 3.70 3.09
CA ASP A 43 5.84 4.04 3.94
C ASP A 43 4.98 5.05 3.22
N MET A 44 3.68 4.80 3.15
CA MET A 44 2.79 5.64 2.36
C MET A 44 1.35 5.57 2.82
N LEU A 45 0.57 6.54 2.36
CA LEU A 45 -0.88 6.44 2.39
C LEU A 45 -1.34 5.93 1.03
N ILE A 46 -2.33 5.04 1.04
CA ILE A 46 -2.95 4.55 -0.18
C ILE A 46 -4.43 4.86 -0.10
N LYS A 47 -4.97 5.43 -1.18
CA LYS A 47 -6.39 5.74 -1.29
C LYS A 47 -7.00 4.88 -2.38
N PHE A 48 -7.99 4.09 -1.97
CA PHE A 48 -8.73 3.21 -2.87
C PHE A 48 -10.08 3.84 -3.19
N PRO A 49 -10.50 3.85 -4.46
CA PRO A 49 -11.80 4.40 -4.81
C PRO A 49 -12.94 3.50 -4.35
N PRO A 50 -14.16 4.06 -4.16
CA PRO A 50 -15.32 3.25 -3.81
C PRO A 50 -15.55 2.12 -4.83
N GLY A 51 -15.82 0.92 -4.30
CA GLY A 51 -16.07 -0.26 -5.14
C GLY A 51 -14.82 -0.96 -5.65
N TYR A 52 -13.65 -0.50 -5.27
CA TYR A 52 -12.41 -1.14 -5.69
C TYR A 52 -12.28 -2.54 -5.09
N VAL A 53 -11.81 -3.49 -5.89
CA VAL A 53 -11.54 -4.85 -5.45
C VAL A 53 -10.14 -5.25 -5.90
N GLU A 54 -9.34 -5.71 -4.97
CA GLU A 54 -8.02 -6.27 -5.23
C GLU A 54 -8.13 -7.78 -5.11
N PRO A 55 -7.97 -8.53 -6.22
CA PRO A 55 -8.07 -9.99 -6.15
C PRO A 55 -6.97 -10.60 -5.29
N GLU A 56 -7.15 -11.85 -4.90
CA GLU A 56 -6.09 -12.59 -4.22
C GLU A 56 -4.83 -12.58 -5.10
N HIS A 57 -3.69 -12.27 -4.48
CA HIS A 57 -2.42 -12.13 -5.18
C HIS A 57 -1.26 -12.38 -4.24
N ALA A 58 -0.06 -12.46 -4.82
CA ALA A 58 1.19 -12.52 -4.08
C ALA A 58 2.21 -11.63 -4.76
N HIS A 59 3.17 -11.12 -4.00
CA HIS A 59 4.25 -10.29 -4.52
C HIS A 59 5.50 -10.41 -3.65
N HIS A 60 6.56 -9.68 -3.97
CA HIS A 60 7.83 -9.81 -3.26
C HIS A 60 7.85 -9.13 -1.90
N SER A 61 7.16 -8.01 -1.76
CA SER A 61 7.18 -7.26 -0.52
C SER A 61 6.12 -7.76 0.47
N SER A 62 6.46 -7.73 1.75
CA SER A 62 5.47 -7.86 2.81
C SER A 62 4.99 -6.48 3.22
N HIS A 63 3.80 -6.38 3.78
CA HIS A 63 3.30 -5.08 4.20
C HIS A 63 2.43 -5.16 5.45
N SER A 64 2.49 -4.07 6.20
CA SER A 64 1.60 -3.82 7.34
C SER A 64 0.69 -2.66 6.94
N ILE A 65 -0.60 -2.80 7.23
CA ILE A 65 -1.61 -1.80 6.89
C ILE A 65 -2.42 -1.43 8.12
N VAL A 66 -2.64 -0.14 8.30
CA VAL A 66 -3.59 0.39 9.29
C VAL A 66 -4.64 1.19 8.53
N VAL A 67 -5.91 0.86 8.74
CA VAL A 67 -7.02 1.61 8.13
C VAL A 67 -7.13 2.97 8.82
N LEU A 68 -7.21 4.04 8.04
CA LEU A 68 -7.38 5.39 8.56
C LEU A 68 -8.77 5.94 8.28
N GLU A 69 -9.34 5.67 7.10
CA GLU A 69 -10.66 6.16 6.69
C GLU A 69 -11.36 5.08 5.88
N GLY A 70 -12.65 4.95 6.05
CA GLY A 70 -13.43 3.98 5.30
C GLY A 70 -13.33 2.58 5.87
N VAL A 71 -13.55 1.58 5.02
CA VAL A 71 -13.55 0.17 5.40
C VAL A 71 -12.73 -0.63 4.41
N GLN A 72 -11.88 -1.50 4.93
CA GLN A 72 -11.16 -2.49 4.14
C GLN A 72 -11.69 -3.88 4.54
N ILE A 73 -12.16 -4.64 3.57
CA ILE A 73 -12.60 -6.01 3.83
C ILE A 73 -11.53 -6.96 3.32
N VAL A 74 -10.92 -7.71 4.22
CA VAL A 74 -9.83 -8.63 3.91
C VAL A 74 -10.35 -10.04 4.05
N LYS A 75 -10.52 -10.72 2.91
CA LYS A 75 -11.04 -12.10 2.85
C LYS A 75 -12.32 -12.23 3.70
N GLY A 76 -13.21 -11.28 3.53
CA GLY A 76 -14.49 -11.26 4.23
C GLY A 76 -14.48 -10.64 5.62
N VAL A 77 -13.32 -10.25 6.14
CA VAL A 77 -13.21 -9.64 7.48
C VAL A 77 -13.16 -8.12 7.33
N PRO A 78 -14.17 -7.39 7.85
CA PRO A 78 -14.15 -5.93 7.76
C PRO A 78 -13.20 -5.31 8.77
N LEU A 79 -12.38 -4.38 8.29
CA LEU A 79 -11.46 -3.59 9.09
C LEU A 79 -11.88 -2.13 9.04
N HIS A 80 -11.97 -1.51 10.21
CA HIS A 80 -12.40 -0.13 10.40
C HIS A 80 -11.21 0.75 10.79
N PRO A 81 -11.36 2.07 10.80
CA PRO A 81 -10.27 2.96 11.20
C PRO A 81 -9.60 2.54 12.51
N GLY A 82 -8.29 2.41 12.48
CA GLY A 82 -7.49 1.91 13.58
C GLY A 82 -7.20 0.42 13.54
N ASP A 83 -7.91 -0.34 12.71
CA ASP A 83 -7.67 -1.78 12.59
C ASP A 83 -6.45 -2.05 11.70
N TYR A 84 -5.90 -3.25 11.86
CA TYR A 84 -4.60 -3.61 11.32
C TYR A 84 -4.65 -4.94 10.57
N VAL A 85 -3.86 -5.03 9.49
CA VAL A 85 -3.58 -6.30 8.83
C VAL A 85 -2.11 -6.34 8.40
N TRP A 86 -1.52 -7.52 8.54
CA TRP A 86 -0.20 -7.81 7.98
C TRP A 86 -0.33 -8.88 6.92
N ALA A 87 0.39 -8.72 5.82
CA ALA A 87 0.41 -9.71 4.76
C ALA A 87 1.85 -10.02 4.35
N SER A 88 2.17 -11.30 4.27
CA SER A 88 3.42 -11.76 3.70
C SER A 88 3.33 -11.63 2.18
N GLY A 89 4.32 -10.97 1.56
CA GLY A 89 4.29 -10.79 0.13
C GLY A 89 4.29 -12.08 -0.67
N PRO A 90 5.20 -13.03 -0.38
CA PRO A 90 5.27 -14.29 -1.14
C PRO A 90 4.06 -15.19 -0.97
N GLU A 91 3.33 -15.08 0.12
CA GLU A 91 2.13 -15.90 0.34
C GLU A 91 0.91 -15.25 -0.31
N PRO A 92 0.03 -16.02 -0.95
CA PRO A 92 -1.21 -15.46 -1.49
C PRO A 92 -2.04 -14.80 -0.39
N HIS A 93 -2.51 -13.61 -0.66
CA HIS A 93 -3.35 -12.87 0.30
C HIS A 93 -4.43 -12.07 -0.44
N GLY A 94 -5.47 -11.72 0.29
CA GLY A 94 -6.67 -11.11 -0.27
C GLY A 94 -7.79 -12.16 -0.42
N PRO A 95 -8.87 -11.86 -1.16
CA PRO A 95 -9.10 -10.57 -1.82
C PRO A 95 -9.33 -9.43 -0.82
N TYR A 96 -9.09 -8.21 -1.30
CA TYR A 96 -9.38 -6.99 -0.55
C TYR A 96 -10.51 -6.24 -1.24
N GLU A 97 -11.47 -5.76 -0.47
CA GLU A 97 -12.60 -5.02 -1.01
C GLU A 97 -12.75 -3.70 -0.28
N TYR A 98 -13.15 -2.67 -1.02
CA TYR A 98 -13.26 -1.31 -0.50
C TYR A 98 -14.61 -0.73 -0.94
N PRO A 99 -15.73 -1.21 -0.38
CA PRO A 99 -17.07 -0.87 -0.92
C PRO A 99 -17.38 0.62 -0.88
N GLU A 100 -16.83 1.35 0.08
CA GLU A 100 -17.07 2.78 0.23
C GLU A 100 -15.81 3.61 -0.02
N GLY A 101 -14.76 2.97 -0.55
CA GLY A 101 -13.47 3.60 -0.60
C GLY A 101 -12.75 3.50 0.74
N CYS A 102 -11.47 3.84 0.75
CA CYS A 102 -10.66 3.65 1.96
C CYS A 102 -9.36 4.41 1.83
N VAL A 103 -8.86 4.91 2.95
CA VAL A 103 -7.48 5.39 3.05
C VAL A 103 -6.79 4.56 4.10
N VAL A 104 -5.64 4.00 3.73
CA VAL A 104 -4.83 3.20 4.64
C VAL A 104 -3.42 3.78 4.73
N PHE A 105 -2.78 3.55 5.87
CA PHE A 105 -1.32 3.68 5.97
C PHE A 105 -0.73 2.31 5.68
N ALA A 106 0.23 2.24 4.76
CA ALA A 106 0.89 1.00 4.40
C ALA A 106 2.41 1.13 4.55
N SER A 107 3.02 0.15 5.20
CA SER A 107 4.46 0.06 5.35
C SER A 107 4.94 -1.20 4.65
N PHE A 108 5.69 -1.02 3.57
CA PHE A 108 6.23 -2.11 2.76
C PHE A 108 7.65 -2.44 3.15
N ARG A 109 7.95 -3.75 3.18
CA ARG A 109 9.28 -4.28 3.45
C ARG A 109 9.61 -5.32 2.39
N GLY A 110 10.86 -5.31 1.91
CA GLY A 110 11.30 -6.26 0.89
C GLY A 110 10.98 -5.82 -0.53
N LEU A 111 10.64 -4.53 -0.73
CA LEU A 111 10.54 -3.98 -2.07
C LEU A 111 11.90 -4.01 -2.74
N SER A 112 11.91 -4.26 -4.03
CA SER A 112 13.15 -4.27 -4.81
C SER A 112 12.89 -3.63 -6.15
N SER A 113 13.75 -2.69 -6.54
CA SER A 113 13.64 -2.08 -7.85
C SER A 113 13.83 -3.10 -8.98
N GLN A 114 14.48 -4.22 -8.69
CA GLN A 114 14.66 -5.30 -9.65
C GLN A 114 13.42 -6.19 -9.77
N HIS A 115 12.62 -6.27 -8.72
CA HIS A 115 11.49 -7.20 -8.64
C HIS A 115 10.14 -6.49 -8.57
N ARG A 116 10.15 -5.18 -8.50
CA ARG A 116 8.92 -4.38 -8.34
C ARG A 116 7.80 -4.79 -9.29
N TYR A 117 8.18 -5.16 -10.50
CA TYR A 117 7.22 -5.60 -11.51
C TYR A 117 7.45 -7.03 -11.98
N ALA A 118 8.56 -7.66 -11.57
CA ALA A 118 8.91 -8.99 -12.04
C ALA A 118 8.03 -10.04 -11.34
N GLY A 119 7.30 -10.80 -12.10
CA GLY A 119 6.42 -11.83 -11.56
C GLY A 119 5.21 -11.27 -10.83
N SER A 120 5.05 -9.96 -10.81
CA SER A 120 3.91 -9.33 -10.16
C SER A 120 2.87 -8.94 -11.19
N PRO A 121 1.60 -9.18 -10.91
CA PRO A 121 0.53 -8.69 -11.78
C PRO A 121 0.57 -7.16 -11.85
N ALA A 122 0.20 -6.62 -13.00
CA ALA A 122 0.10 -5.18 -13.13
C ALA A 122 -0.91 -4.63 -12.11
N GLY A 123 -0.56 -3.54 -11.46
CA GLY A 123 -1.44 -2.90 -10.49
C GLY A 123 -1.46 -3.56 -9.12
N GLU A 124 -0.53 -4.42 -8.87
CA GLU A 124 -0.37 -5.01 -7.55
C GLU A 124 0.05 -3.97 -6.52
N ILE A 125 -0.51 -4.03 -5.37
CA ILE A 125 -0.20 -3.13 -4.28
C ILE A 125 0.18 -3.91 -3.03
#